data_37a7321dcfdb29b8e46c2bfa7e966f97
#
_entry.id   37a7321dcfdb29b8e46c2bfa7e966f97
#
_cell.length_a   1.000
_cell.length_b   1.000
_cell.length_c   1.000
_cell.angle_alpha   90.00
_cell.angle_beta   90.00
_cell.angle_gamma   90.00
#
_symmetry.space_group_name_H-M   'P 1'
#
loop_
_entity.id
_entity.type
_entity.pdbx_description
1 polymer ?
#
loop_
_entity_poly.entity_id
_entity_poly.type
_entity_poly.pdbx_seq_one_letter_code
_entity_poly.pdbx_strand_id
1 'polypeptide(L)'
;MKKVAIHSLGCKVNSYEAESMEIMLRDEGYEIVPFSEDVQADIYIINTCSVTNIADRKSRQMLHKAKKMNPEAVVVAAGCYVQADPDGVKKDECVDIILGNNMKISIVEALNDYFGGSDKTSYLVDINDKYQEYESLKINQTGEHTRAYIKIQDGCNQFCSCLLYTSDAADEAR
;
A
#
# COMPACT_ATOMS: atom_id res chain seq x y z
N MET A 1 -13.52 18.23 4.73
CA MET A 1 -12.17 17.64 4.67
C MET A 1 -12.36 16.14 4.68
N LYS A 2 -11.81 15.41 3.70
CA LYS A 2 -11.98 13.95 3.64
C LYS A 2 -11.02 13.26 4.60
N LYS A 3 -11.50 12.24 5.27
CA LYS A 3 -10.74 11.43 6.22
C LYS A 3 -10.08 10.25 5.52
N VAL A 4 -8.80 10.06 5.77
CA VAL A 4 -8.00 8.96 5.21
C VAL A 4 -7.44 8.11 6.33
N ALA A 5 -7.65 6.80 6.27
CA ALA A 5 -7.01 5.83 7.16
C ALA A 5 -6.04 4.97 6.34
N ILE A 6 -4.79 4.89 6.79
CA ILE A 6 -3.76 4.08 6.16
C ILE A 6 -3.44 2.88 7.04
N HIS A 7 -3.39 1.69 6.47
CA HIS A 7 -2.96 0.48 7.13
C HIS A 7 -1.82 -0.19 6.37
N SER A 8 -0.69 -0.37 7.04
CA SER A 8 0.49 -1.01 6.45
C SER A 8 0.65 -2.44 6.93
N LEU A 9 0.81 -3.34 5.98
CA LEU A 9 1.12 -4.75 6.21
C LEU A 9 2.56 -5.02 5.78
N GLY A 10 3.27 -5.88 6.55
CA GLY A 10 4.56 -6.42 6.12
C GLY A 10 5.78 -5.74 6.72
N CYS A 11 6.72 -5.32 5.88
CA CYS A 11 8.07 -4.96 6.30
C CYS A 11 8.23 -3.46 6.64
N LYS A 12 9.44 -3.11 7.10
CA LYS A 12 9.80 -1.71 7.42
C LYS A 12 9.73 -0.77 6.22
N VAL A 13 9.94 -1.29 5.00
CA VAL A 13 9.78 -0.51 3.77
C VAL A 13 8.34 -0.09 3.60
N ASN A 14 7.39 -1.01 3.78
CA ASN A 14 5.97 -0.70 3.73
C ASN A 14 5.56 0.36 4.77
N SER A 15 6.16 0.31 5.98
CA SER A 15 5.89 1.34 7.00
C SER A 15 6.41 2.71 6.58
N TYR A 16 7.61 2.78 6.02
CA TYR A 16 8.19 4.01 5.46
C TYR A 16 7.32 4.60 4.35
N GLU A 17 6.88 3.75 3.43
CA GLU A 17 6.03 4.16 2.31
C GLU A 17 4.65 4.65 2.78
N ALA A 18 4.07 3.99 3.79
CA ALA A 18 2.81 4.43 4.40
C ALA A 18 2.95 5.82 5.04
N GLU A 19 4.01 6.05 5.81
CA GLU A 19 4.30 7.36 6.41
C GLU A 19 4.51 8.44 5.35
N SER A 20 5.18 8.12 4.24
CA SER A 20 5.34 9.06 3.12
C SER A 20 3.99 9.41 2.46
N MET A 21 3.11 8.43 2.26
CA MET A 21 1.77 8.67 1.74
C MET A 21 0.94 9.54 2.69
N GLU A 22 1.06 9.31 4.01
CA GLU A 22 0.38 10.17 5.00
C GLU A 22 0.80 11.63 4.91
N ILE A 23 2.11 11.89 4.75
CA ILE A 23 2.63 13.25 4.59
C ILE A 23 2.07 13.90 3.34
N MET A 24 2.15 13.22 2.18
CA MET A 24 1.62 13.75 0.92
C MET A 24 0.13 14.09 1.02
N LEU A 25 -0.65 13.23 1.67
CA LEU A 25 -2.09 13.44 1.82
C LEU A 25 -2.42 14.59 2.80
N ARG A 26 -1.64 14.74 3.89
CA ARG A 26 -1.77 15.90 4.79
C ARG A 26 -1.48 17.21 4.07
N ASP A 27 -0.44 17.25 3.25
CA ASP A 27 -0.06 18.44 2.47
C ASP A 27 -1.15 18.84 1.48
N GLU A 28 -1.92 17.87 0.96
CA GLU A 28 -3.09 18.08 0.10
C GLU A 28 -4.41 18.35 0.90
N GLY A 29 -4.33 18.45 2.22
CA GLY A 29 -5.47 18.83 3.06
C GLY A 29 -6.40 17.68 3.45
N TYR A 30 -5.96 16.43 3.35
CA TYR A 30 -6.68 15.30 3.92
C TYR A 30 -6.45 15.18 5.44
N GLU A 31 -7.45 14.72 6.18
CA GLU A 31 -7.35 14.40 7.60
C GLU A 31 -6.92 12.94 7.75
N ILE A 32 -5.73 12.69 8.31
CA ILE A 32 -5.27 11.33 8.59
C ILE A 32 -5.86 10.87 9.93
N VAL A 33 -6.57 9.75 9.88
CA VAL A 33 -7.24 9.13 11.03
C VAL A 33 -6.75 7.70 11.25
N PRO A 34 -6.84 7.16 12.48
CA PRO A 34 -6.46 5.77 12.73
C PRO A 34 -7.30 4.77 11.93
N PHE A 35 -6.68 3.68 11.48
CA PHE A 35 -7.40 2.54 10.91
C PHE A 35 -8.05 1.73 12.04
N SER A 36 -9.26 2.11 12.41
CA SER A 36 -10.02 1.56 13.52
C SER A 36 -11.51 1.44 13.18
N GLU A 37 -12.20 0.50 13.78
CA GLU A 37 -13.65 0.33 13.60
C GLU A 37 -14.45 1.47 14.26
N ASP A 38 -13.85 2.16 15.22
CA ASP A 38 -14.47 3.28 15.93
C ASP A 38 -14.44 4.59 15.14
N VAL A 39 -13.59 4.66 14.10
CA VAL A 39 -13.39 5.88 13.30
C VAL A 39 -13.63 5.56 11.84
N GLN A 40 -14.72 6.07 11.29
CA GLN A 40 -14.99 5.93 9.86
C GLN A 40 -14.13 6.90 9.05
N ALA A 41 -13.48 6.38 8.00
CA ALA A 41 -12.78 7.16 7.00
C ALA A 41 -13.55 7.17 5.67
N ASP A 42 -13.30 8.20 4.87
CA ASP A 42 -13.84 8.31 3.50
C ASP A 42 -12.95 7.55 2.51
N ILE A 43 -11.68 7.34 2.87
CA ILE A 43 -10.69 6.65 2.05
C ILE A 43 -9.90 5.71 2.96
N TYR A 44 -9.76 4.46 2.54
CA TYR A 44 -8.89 3.48 3.18
C TYR A 44 -7.77 3.08 2.24
N ILE A 45 -6.53 3.23 2.67
CA ILE A 45 -5.33 2.83 1.92
C ILE A 45 -4.71 1.64 2.62
N ILE A 46 -4.63 0.50 1.93
CA ILE A 46 -3.99 -0.71 2.44
C ILE A 46 -2.68 -0.92 1.69
N ASN A 47 -1.56 -0.64 2.37
CA ASN A 47 -0.23 -0.95 1.83
C ASN A 47 0.07 -2.43 2.09
N THR A 48 -0.10 -3.23 1.05
CA THR A 48 -0.14 -4.69 1.09
C THR A 48 1.25 -5.33 1.04
N CYS A 49 1.33 -6.58 1.46
CA CYS A 49 2.53 -7.40 1.41
C CYS A 49 2.24 -8.75 0.75
N SER A 50 3.21 -9.31 0.03
CA SER A 50 3.12 -10.61 -0.64
C SER A 50 4.35 -11.50 -0.40
N VAL A 51 5.07 -11.29 0.70
CA VAL A 51 6.26 -12.10 1.01
C VAL A 51 5.90 -13.55 1.31
N THR A 52 4.67 -13.81 1.77
CA THR A 52 4.15 -15.15 2.06
C THR A 52 2.67 -15.27 1.66
N ASN A 53 2.20 -16.50 1.43
CA ASN A 53 0.77 -16.79 1.18
C ASN A 53 -0.15 -16.28 2.31
N ILE A 54 0.36 -16.25 3.55
CA ILE A 54 -0.36 -15.69 4.69
C ILE A 54 -0.48 -14.17 4.56
N ALA A 55 0.58 -13.50 4.07
CA ALA A 55 0.55 -12.06 3.83
C ALA A 55 -0.47 -11.69 2.75
N ASP A 56 -0.55 -12.46 1.67
CA ASP A 56 -1.56 -12.28 0.62
C ASP A 56 -2.98 -12.41 1.18
N ARG A 57 -3.23 -13.44 1.97
CA ARG A 57 -4.53 -13.62 2.60
C ARG A 57 -4.88 -12.50 3.56
N LYS A 58 -3.92 -12.02 4.36
CA LYS A 58 -4.11 -10.88 5.25
C LYS A 58 -4.37 -9.59 4.46
N SER A 59 -3.68 -9.39 3.34
CA SER A 59 -3.88 -8.25 2.45
C SER A 59 -5.32 -8.20 1.94
N ARG A 60 -5.84 -9.31 1.39
CA ARG A 60 -7.25 -9.39 0.97
C ARG A 60 -8.22 -9.16 2.13
N GLN A 61 -7.97 -9.78 3.29
CA GLN A 61 -8.82 -9.58 4.46
C GLN A 61 -8.91 -8.12 4.89
N MET A 62 -7.81 -7.37 4.83
CA MET A 62 -7.80 -5.96 5.20
C MET A 62 -8.52 -5.08 4.18
N LEU A 63 -8.40 -5.37 2.87
CA LEU A 63 -9.16 -4.70 1.82
C LEU A 63 -10.67 -4.88 2.02
N HIS A 64 -11.11 -6.12 2.22
CA HIS A 64 -12.52 -6.43 2.49
C HIS A 64 -12.99 -5.85 3.83
N LYS A 65 -12.12 -5.84 4.86
CA LYS A 65 -12.44 -5.21 6.14
C LYS A 65 -12.68 -3.70 5.97
N ALA A 66 -11.83 -3.02 5.22
CA ALA A 66 -11.98 -1.60 4.93
C ALA A 66 -13.33 -1.29 4.28
N LYS A 67 -13.71 -2.05 3.24
CA LYS A 67 -15.02 -1.89 2.57
C LYS A 67 -16.20 -2.22 3.47
N LYS A 68 -16.03 -3.17 4.41
CA LYS A 68 -17.06 -3.50 5.42
C LYS A 68 -17.23 -2.40 6.47
N MET A 69 -16.14 -1.72 6.86
CA MET A 69 -16.18 -0.62 7.83
C MET A 69 -16.96 0.59 7.29
N ASN A 70 -16.78 0.90 6.01
CA ASN A 70 -17.55 1.93 5.33
C ASN A 70 -17.75 1.51 3.84
N PRO A 71 -18.94 1.04 3.46
CA PRO A 71 -19.23 0.62 2.08
C PRO A 71 -19.09 1.73 1.04
N GLU A 72 -19.28 2.99 1.44
CA GLU A 72 -19.17 4.16 0.56
C GLU A 72 -17.72 4.68 0.45
N ALA A 73 -16.81 4.17 1.26
CA ALA A 73 -15.41 4.60 1.22
C ALA A 73 -14.70 4.11 -0.04
N VAL A 74 -13.75 4.92 -0.49
CA VAL A 74 -12.81 4.55 -1.53
C VAL A 74 -11.73 3.66 -0.91
N VAL A 75 -11.54 2.47 -1.46
CA VAL A 75 -10.52 1.52 -1.02
C VAL A 75 -9.36 1.48 -2.01
N VAL A 76 -8.19 1.87 -1.54
CA VAL A 76 -6.95 1.87 -2.31
C VAL A 76 -6.12 0.66 -1.90
N ALA A 77 -5.83 -0.21 -2.84
CA ALA A 77 -4.87 -1.29 -2.67
C ALA A 77 -3.50 -0.86 -3.22
N ALA A 78 -2.47 -0.89 -2.37
CA ALA A 78 -1.11 -0.53 -2.75
C ALA A 78 -0.11 -1.64 -2.38
N GLY A 79 1.05 -1.68 -3.02
CA GLY A 79 2.20 -2.48 -2.60
C GLY A 79 2.35 -3.83 -3.27
N CYS A 80 3.07 -4.74 -2.59
CA CYS A 80 3.59 -5.97 -3.21
C CYS A 80 2.51 -6.96 -3.66
N TYR A 81 1.44 -7.14 -2.89
CA TYR A 81 0.36 -8.05 -3.28
C TYR A 81 -0.31 -7.60 -4.58
N VAL A 82 -0.55 -6.31 -4.71
CA VAL A 82 -1.13 -5.71 -5.91
C VAL A 82 -0.25 -5.92 -7.14
N GLN A 83 1.05 -5.80 -6.96
CA GLN A 83 2.03 -6.01 -8.04
C GLN A 83 2.17 -7.49 -8.42
N ALA A 84 2.00 -8.41 -7.46
CA ALA A 84 2.11 -9.85 -7.69
C ALA A 84 0.87 -10.45 -8.37
N ASP A 85 -0.33 -9.97 -8.03
CA ASP A 85 -1.60 -10.45 -8.59
C ASP A 85 -2.51 -9.30 -9.03
N PRO A 86 -2.09 -8.53 -10.05
CA PRO A 86 -2.86 -7.36 -10.50
C PRO A 86 -4.24 -7.73 -11.05
N ASP A 87 -4.36 -8.89 -11.70
CA ASP A 87 -5.62 -9.32 -12.30
C ASP A 87 -6.63 -9.79 -11.26
N GLY A 88 -6.16 -10.44 -10.18
CA GLY A 88 -6.99 -10.79 -9.04
C GLY A 88 -7.52 -9.55 -8.32
N VAL A 89 -6.66 -8.56 -8.08
CA VAL A 89 -7.05 -7.32 -7.43
C VAL A 89 -8.00 -6.49 -8.30
N LYS A 90 -7.80 -6.45 -9.63
CA LYS A 90 -8.70 -5.75 -10.56
C LYS A 90 -10.14 -6.32 -10.56
N LYS A 91 -10.28 -7.61 -10.29
CA LYS A 91 -11.58 -8.30 -10.22
C LYS A 91 -12.24 -8.16 -8.85
N ASP A 92 -11.50 -7.73 -7.83
CA ASP A 92 -12.04 -7.54 -6.49
C ASP A 92 -12.88 -6.26 -6.43
N GLU A 93 -14.19 -6.43 -6.24
CA GLU A 93 -15.16 -5.35 -6.18
C GLU A 93 -14.97 -4.45 -4.95
N CYS A 94 -14.21 -4.91 -3.96
CA CYS A 94 -13.87 -4.11 -2.77
C CYS A 94 -12.78 -3.08 -3.02
N VAL A 95 -12.11 -3.11 -4.19
CA VAL A 95 -10.98 -2.24 -4.51
C VAL A 95 -11.36 -1.25 -5.60
N ASP A 96 -11.21 0.02 -5.30
CA ASP A 96 -11.53 1.12 -6.22
C ASP A 96 -10.29 1.65 -6.95
N ILE A 97 -9.13 1.73 -6.24
CA ILE A 97 -7.87 2.24 -6.78
C ILE A 97 -6.76 1.22 -6.54
N ILE A 98 -5.90 1.04 -7.54
CA ILE A 98 -4.80 0.08 -7.54
C ILE A 98 -3.47 0.80 -7.77
N LEU A 99 -2.55 0.72 -6.79
CA LEU A 99 -1.22 1.29 -6.86
C LEU A 99 -0.16 0.21 -6.74
N GLY A 100 0.58 -0.06 -7.80
CA GLY A 100 1.73 -0.97 -7.78
C GLY A 100 2.90 -0.44 -6.95
N ASN A 101 3.95 -1.26 -6.86
CA ASN A 101 5.22 -0.79 -6.35
C ASN A 101 5.77 0.33 -7.25
N ASN A 102 6.50 1.27 -6.68
CA ASN A 102 7.01 2.48 -7.36
C ASN A 102 5.94 3.43 -7.93
N MET A 103 4.67 3.29 -7.50
CA MET A 103 3.58 4.18 -7.92
C MET A 103 2.88 4.85 -6.73
N LYS A 104 3.43 4.72 -5.52
CA LYS A 104 2.83 5.30 -4.31
C LYS A 104 2.93 6.81 -4.26
N ILE A 105 3.92 7.37 -4.96
CA ILE A 105 4.05 8.83 -5.16
C ILE A 105 2.83 9.42 -5.90
N SER A 106 2.16 8.62 -6.73
CA SER A 106 0.98 9.04 -7.50
C SER A 106 -0.32 8.91 -6.71
N ILE A 107 -0.29 8.70 -5.39
CA ILE A 107 -1.51 8.51 -4.57
C ILE A 107 -2.48 9.70 -4.69
N VAL A 108 -1.98 10.91 -4.68
CA VAL A 108 -2.80 12.13 -4.79
C VAL A 108 -3.44 12.24 -6.17
N GLU A 109 -2.66 12.00 -7.23
CA GLU A 109 -3.15 11.98 -8.61
C GLU A 109 -4.23 10.91 -8.80
N ALA A 110 -3.98 9.70 -8.31
CA ALA A 110 -4.93 8.59 -8.38
C ALA A 110 -6.27 8.89 -7.70
N LEU A 111 -6.24 9.56 -6.55
CA LEU A 111 -7.44 10.00 -5.87
C LEU A 111 -8.16 11.10 -6.65
N ASN A 112 -7.44 12.05 -7.22
CA ASN A 112 -8.02 13.13 -8.03
C ASN A 112 -8.68 12.57 -9.29
N ASP A 113 -8.05 11.62 -9.98
CA ASP A 113 -8.62 10.95 -11.16
C ASP A 113 -9.89 10.18 -10.81
N TYR A 114 -9.87 9.44 -9.70
CA TYR A 114 -11.04 8.71 -9.23
C TYR A 114 -12.21 9.66 -8.92
N PHE A 115 -11.98 10.74 -8.18
CA PHE A 115 -13.01 11.73 -7.88
C PHE A 115 -13.39 12.58 -9.11
N GLY A 116 -12.54 12.61 -10.12
CA GLY A 116 -12.82 13.24 -11.42
C GLY A 116 -13.76 12.43 -12.34
N GLY A 117 -14.15 11.22 -11.94
CA GLY A 117 -15.12 10.37 -12.64
C GLY A 117 -14.55 9.12 -13.30
N SER A 118 -13.35 8.70 -12.93
CA SER A 118 -12.79 7.41 -13.36
C SER A 118 -13.29 6.29 -12.45
N ASP A 119 -14.04 5.32 -12.98
CA ASP A 119 -14.65 4.25 -12.19
C ASP A 119 -13.64 3.34 -11.50
N LYS A 120 -12.55 3.02 -12.16
CA LYS A 120 -11.46 2.20 -11.59
C LYS A 120 -10.12 2.70 -12.07
N THR A 121 -9.30 3.17 -11.15
CA THR A 121 -7.99 3.74 -11.46
C THR A 121 -6.89 2.73 -11.12
N SER A 122 -6.04 2.43 -12.08
CA SER A 122 -4.95 1.45 -11.91
C SER A 122 -3.62 2.02 -12.37
N TYR A 123 -2.71 2.18 -11.42
CA TYR A 123 -1.33 2.61 -11.62
C TYR A 123 -0.41 1.43 -11.33
N LEU A 124 -0.01 0.73 -12.36
CA LEU A 124 0.89 -0.43 -12.28
C LEU A 124 2.11 -0.20 -13.15
N VAL A 125 3.25 -0.61 -12.66
CA VAL A 125 4.52 -0.60 -13.41
C VAL A 125 4.83 -2.01 -13.87
N ASP A 126 5.35 -2.17 -15.09
CA ASP A 126 5.89 -3.45 -15.54
C ASP A 126 7.20 -3.75 -14.78
N ILE A 127 7.17 -4.77 -13.93
CA ILE A 127 8.34 -5.20 -13.14
C ILE A 127 9.52 -5.66 -13.99
N ASN A 128 9.29 -5.96 -15.27
CA ASN A 128 10.33 -6.35 -16.23
C ASN A 128 10.97 -5.15 -16.90
N ASP A 129 10.47 -3.95 -16.72
CA ASP A 129 11.09 -2.75 -17.25
C ASP A 129 12.41 -2.48 -16.50
N LYS A 130 13.51 -2.53 -17.27
CA LYS A 130 14.87 -2.33 -16.74
C LYS A 130 15.21 -0.88 -16.40
N TYR A 131 14.34 0.05 -16.78
CA TYR A 131 14.56 1.50 -16.63
C TYR A 131 13.63 2.12 -15.61
N GLN A 132 13.16 1.37 -14.62
CA GLN A 132 12.35 1.92 -13.54
C GLN A 132 13.17 2.95 -12.74
N GLU A 133 12.65 4.15 -12.68
CA GLU A 133 13.20 5.18 -11.80
C GLU A 133 12.91 4.83 -10.33
N TYR A 134 13.86 5.15 -9.47
CA TYR A 134 13.69 5.00 -8.03
C TYR A 134 12.60 5.96 -7.54
N GLU A 135 11.59 5.41 -6.87
CA GLU A 135 10.52 6.21 -6.26
C GLU A 135 11.06 7.03 -5.08
N SER A 136 11.27 8.33 -5.32
CA SER A 136 11.81 9.24 -4.31
C SER A 136 10.71 9.73 -3.35
N LEU A 137 10.30 8.86 -2.45
CA LEU A 137 9.43 9.24 -1.34
C LEU A 137 10.25 10.00 -0.29
N LYS A 138 9.75 11.15 0.16
CA LYS A 138 10.44 11.99 1.15
C LYS A 138 9.66 12.02 2.45
N ILE A 139 10.34 11.72 3.56
CA ILE A 139 9.83 11.94 4.90
C ILE A 139 10.59 13.13 5.47
N ASN A 140 9.92 14.26 5.61
CA ASN A 140 10.51 15.49 6.15
C ASN A 140 10.39 15.59 7.69
N GLN A 141 9.51 14.78 8.29
CA GLN A 141 9.29 14.71 9.73
C GLN A 141 9.02 13.24 10.09
N THR A 142 9.72 12.74 11.10
CA THR A 142 9.40 11.44 11.68
C THR A 142 8.12 11.58 12.52
N GLY A 143 7.12 10.75 12.22
CA GLY A 143 5.87 10.70 12.98
C GLY A 143 6.06 10.14 14.41
N GLU A 144 5.15 9.34 14.89
CA GLU A 144 5.16 8.78 16.26
C GLU A 144 6.25 7.72 16.52
N HIS A 145 7.11 7.44 15.54
CA HIS A 145 8.14 6.42 15.66
C HIS A 145 9.38 6.92 16.42
N THR A 146 9.85 6.13 17.39
CA THR A 146 11.11 6.36 18.09
C THR A 146 12.37 6.13 17.25
N ARG A 147 12.20 5.64 15.99
CA ARG A 147 13.27 5.34 15.04
C ARG A 147 12.94 5.93 13.68
N ALA A 148 13.90 6.63 13.10
CA ALA A 148 13.81 7.08 11.70
C ALA A 148 14.22 5.93 10.76
N TYR A 149 13.48 5.75 9.68
CA TYR A 149 13.83 4.83 8.60
C TYR A 149 14.22 5.64 7.36
N ILE A 150 15.23 5.16 6.67
CA ILE A 150 15.66 5.71 5.37
C ILE A 150 15.58 4.58 4.36
N LYS A 151 14.79 4.76 3.32
CA LYS A 151 14.71 3.82 2.19
C LYS A 151 15.84 4.16 1.23
N ILE A 152 16.82 3.25 1.11
CA ILE A 152 18.00 3.45 0.26
C ILE A 152 17.96 2.62 -1.03
N GLN A 153 16.99 1.71 -1.15
CA GLN A 153 16.89 0.77 -2.26
C GLN A 153 15.47 0.23 -2.41
N ASP A 154 15.05 -0.01 -3.65
CA ASP A 154 13.87 -0.78 -4.01
C ASP A 154 14.28 -2.11 -4.63
N GLY A 155 13.90 -3.20 -3.96
CA GLY A 155 14.29 -4.54 -4.39
C GLY A 155 15.76 -4.85 -4.24
N CYS A 156 16.15 -6.04 -4.66
CA CYS A 156 17.53 -6.52 -4.60
C CYS A 156 17.75 -7.58 -5.67
N ASN A 157 18.87 -7.52 -6.38
CA ASN A 157 19.27 -8.53 -7.37
C ASN A 157 20.06 -9.69 -6.75
N GLN A 158 20.19 -9.73 -5.43
CA GLN A 158 20.92 -10.76 -4.70
C GLN A 158 19.96 -11.79 -4.13
N PHE A 159 20.13 -13.04 -4.52
CA PHE A 159 19.38 -14.17 -3.99
C PHE A 159 19.99 -14.64 -2.66
N CYS A 160 19.59 -14.02 -1.56
CA CYS A 160 20.06 -14.38 -0.23
C CYS A 160 19.24 -15.55 0.32
N SER A 161 19.83 -16.73 0.37
CA SER A 161 19.21 -17.94 0.92
C SER A 161 18.68 -17.76 2.36
N CYS A 162 19.30 -16.88 3.14
CA CYS A 162 18.86 -16.58 4.50
C CYS A 162 17.47 -15.94 4.56
N LEU A 163 17.16 -14.97 3.71
CA LEU A 163 15.86 -14.28 3.71
C LEU A 163 14.76 -15.15 3.11
N LEU A 164 15.05 -15.82 1.99
CA LEU A 164 14.08 -16.72 1.34
C LEU A 164 13.81 -17.94 2.22
N TYR A 165 14.84 -18.53 2.80
CA TYR A 165 14.71 -19.69 3.67
C TYR A 165 13.87 -19.40 4.92
N THR A 166 14.04 -18.27 5.57
CA THR A 166 13.23 -17.90 6.75
C THR A 166 11.78 -17.62 6.38
N SER A 167 11.52 -17.12 5.19
CA SER A 167 10.17 -16.87 4.68
C SER A 167 9.45 -18.17 4.38
N ASP A 168 10.07 -19.05 3.59
CA ASP A 168 9.48 -20.33 3.16
C ASP A 168 9.34 -21.31 4.33
N ALA A 169 10.34 -21.38 5.21
CA ALA A 169 10.27 -22.24 6.40
C ALA A 169 9.16 -21.83 7.37
N ALA A 170 8.79 -20.55 7.40
CA ALA A 170 7.66 -20.08 8.21
C ALA A 170 6.30 -20.53 7.60
N ASP A 171 6.21 -20.72 6.29
CA ASP A 171 4.99 -21.16 5.62
C ASP A 171 4.85 -22.69 5.64
N GLU A 172 5.94 -23.45 5.53
CA GLU A 172 5.92 -24.92 5.61
C GLU A 172 5.67 -25.46 7.03
N ALA A 173 5.97 -24.68 8.05
CA ALA A 173 5.78 -25.07 9.47
C ALA A 173 4.35 -24.85 9.98
N ARG A 174 3.40 -24.49 9.13
CA ARG A 174 1.99 -24.23 9.45
C ARG A 174 1.05 -24.96 8.52
#